data_37e60c5e4955356bc82450715ac64ed8
#
_entry.id   37e60c5e4955356bc82450715ac64ed8
#
_cell.length_a   1.000
_cell.length_b   1.000
_cell.length_c   1.000
_cell.angle_alpha   90.00
_cell.angle_beta   90.00
_cell.angle_gamma   90.00
#
_symmetry.space_group_name_H-M   'P 1'
#
loop_
_entity.id
_entity.type
_entity.pdbx_description
1 polymer ?
#
loop_
_entity_poly.entity_id
_entity_poly.type
_entity_poly.pdbx_seq_one_letter_code
_entity_poly.pdbx_strand_id
1 'polypeptide(L)'
;MKTTICQVVSQQAVAYIPSTKQEGGQLAKCIIRLKEFGGGKFGNEYACTMFGGLALSRFCEDDVVVAVLRFSVHEVNGCLYQEVVCSDLVKLNA
;
A
#
# COMPACT_ATOMS: atom_id res chain seq x y z
N MET A 1 -2.07 -14.09 -1.37
CA MET A 1 -2.66 -12.74 -1.37
C MET A 1 -3.79 -12.66 -0.39
N LYS A 2 -3.97 -11.51 0.22
CA LYS A 2 -5.08 -11.27 1.15
C LYS A 2 -5.93 -10.11 0.64
N THR A 3 -7.24 -10.33 0.57
CA THR A 3 -8.20 -9.28 0.25
C THR A 3 -8.89 -8.88 1.54
N THR A 4 -8.88 -7.60 1.87
CA THR A 4 -9.46 -7.11 3.12
C THR A 4 -10.08 -5.73 2.92
N ILE A 5 -11.08 -5.43 3.74
CA ILE A 5 -11.69 -4.09 3.75
C ILE A 5 -10.96 -3.26 4.80
N CYS A 6 -10.48 -2.12 4.38
CA CYS A 6 -9.67 -1.23 5.22
C CYS A 6 -10.20 0.19 5.18
N GLN A 7 -9.74 0.97 6.15
CA GLN A 7 -9.95 2.41 6.20
C GLN A 7 -8.59 3.09 6.04
N VAL A 8 -8.52 4.11 5.19
CA VAL A 8 -7.28 4.85 4.96
C VAL A 8 -6.97 5.73 6.16
N VAL A 9 -5.78 5.55 6.72
CA VAL A 9 -5.29 6.40 7.83
C VAL A 9 -4.51 7.58 7.27
N SER A 10 -3.56 7.30 6.36
CA SER A 10 -2.75 8.35 5.74
C SER A 10 -2.11 7.81 4.46
N GLN A 11 -1.72 8.71 3.59
CA GLN A 11 -0.99 8.38 2.37
C GLN A 11 0.18 9.34 2.24
N GLN A 12 1.38 8.79 2.03
CA GLN A 12 2.57 9.59 1.88
C GLN A 12 2.66 10.20 0.47
N ALA A 13 3.59 11.13 0.30
CA ALA A 13 3.88 11.70 -1.01
C ALA A 13 4.44 10.64 -1.95
N VAL A 14 4.19 10.82 -3.24
CA VAL A 14 4.71 9.93 -4.28
C VAL A 14 6.21 10.17 -4.43
N ALA A 15 6.97 9.08 -4.43
CA ALA A 15 8.38 9.09 -4.78
C ALA A 15 8.57 8.32 -6.08
N TYR A 16 9.70 8.55 -6.75
CA TYR A 16 10.04 7.85 -7.99
C TYR A 16 11.33 7.10 -7.77
N ILE A 17 11.33 5.83 -8.19
CA ILE A 17 12.51 4.97 -8.08
C ILE A 17 12.98 4.58 -9.48
N PRO A 18 14.30 4.34 -9.68
CA PRO A 18 14.78 3.88 -10.97
C PRO A 18 14.15 2.56 -11.38
N SER A 19 13.75 2.43 -12.64
CA SER A 19 13.21 1.19 -13.19
C SER A 19 13.61 1.06 -14.66
N THR A 20 14.14 -0.10 -15.02
CA THR A 20 14.48 -0.41 -16.40
C THR A 20 13.26 -0.89 -17.20
N LYS A 21 12.14 -1.17 -16.51
CA LYS A 21 10.93 -1.69 -17.13
C LYS A 21 9.92 -0.62 -17.50
N GLN A 22 10.15 0.62 -17.05
CA GLN A 22 9.24 1.73 -17.29
C GLN A 22 9.81 2.68 -18.34
N GLU A 23 8.93 3.22 -19.16
CA GLU A 23 9.31 4.30 -20.06
C GLU A 23 9.77 5.50 -19.23
N GLY A 24 10.89 6.09 -19.61
CA GLY A 24 11.51 7.15 -18.83
C GLY A 24 12.37 6.69 -17.68
N GLY A 25 12.43 5.37 -17.42
CA GLY A 25 13.32 4.79 -16.43
C GLY A 25 12.94 5.03 -14.98
N GLN A 26 11.70 5.43 -14.70
CA GLN A 26 11.23 5.70 -13.34
C GLN A 26 9.90 5.01 -13.06
N LEU A 27 9.75 4.53 -11.83
CA LEU A 27 8.53 3.92 -11.34
C LEU A 27 8.01 4.71 -10.13
N ALA A 28 6.75 5.10 -10.17
CA ALA A 28 6.12 5.77 -9.04
C ALA A 28 5.96 4.79 -7.88
N LYS A 29 6.23 5.26 -6.67
CA LYS A 29 6.12 4.50 -5.43
C LYS A 29 5.47 5.38 -4.37
N CYS A 30 4.55 4.81 -3.61
CA CYS A 30 3.88 5.52 -2.53
C CYS A 30 3.56 4.55 -1.39
N ILE A 31 3.70 5.01 -0.15
CA ILE A 31 3.31 4.21 1.02
C ILE A 31 1.99 4.73 1.53
N ILE A 32 1.06 3.80 1.77
CA ILE A 32 -0.25 4.11 2.35
C ILE A 32 -0.42 3.31 3.64
N ARG A 33 -0.92 3.98 4.67
CA ARG A 33 -1.25 3.35 5.95
C ARG A 33 -2.73 3.02 5.97
N LEU A 34 -3.04 1.74 6.16
CA LEU A 34 -4.38 1.21 6.19
C LEU A 34 -4.67 0.54 7.52
N LYS A 35 -5.90 0.65 7.98
CA LYS A 35 -6.39 -0.02 9.17
C LYS A 35 -7.56 -0.91 8.78
N GLU A 36 -7.62 -2.13 9.30
CA GLU A 36 -8.75 -3.01 9.04
C GLU A 36 -10.06 -2.37 9.48
N PHE A 37 -11.05 -2.38 8.58
CA PHE A 37 -12.36 -1.79 8.86
C PHE A 37 -13.11 -2.66 9.88
N GLY A 38 -13.66 -2.01 10.90
CA GLY A 38 -14.42 -2.71 11.94
C GLY A 38 -13.56 -3.39 13.00
N GLY A 39 -12.23 -3.33 12.89
CA GLY A 39 -11.32 -3.95 13.86
C GLY A 39 -11.21 -3.24 15.19
N GLY A 40 -11.76 -2.04 15.29
CA GLY A 40 -11.72 -1.25 16.52
C GLY A 40 -10.29 -0.89 16.92
N LYS A 41 -10.10 -0.75 18.24
CA LYS A 41 -8.82 -0.34 18.82
C LYS A 41 -7.69 -1.33 18.56
N PHE A 42 -8.01 -2.61 18.43
CA PHE A 42 -7.02 -3.67 18.24
C PHE A 42 -7.02 -4.24 16.82
N GLY A 43 -7.63 -3.54 15.87
CA GLY A 43 -7.59 -3.95 14.47
C GLY A 43 -6.19 -3.88 13.91
N ASN A 44 -5.90 -4.75 12.93
CA ASN A 44 -4.61 -4.76 12.28
C ASN A 44 -4.42 -3.50 11.43
N GLU A 45 -3.18 -3.01 11.40
CA GLU A 45 -2.78 -1.93 10.53
C GLU A 45 -1.69 -2.40 9.59
N TYR A 46 -1.65 -1.80 8.40
CA TYR A 46 -0.68 -2.14 7.38
C TYR A 46 -0.04 -0.88 6.82
N ALA A 47 1.29 -0.88 6.72
CA ALA A 47 2.01 0.10 5.94
C ALA A 47 2.31 -0.55 4.59
N CYS A 48 1.55 -0.20 3.56
CA CYS A 48 1.60 -0.87 2.28
C CYS A 48 2.32 -0.02 1.24
N THR A 49 3.08 -0.67 0.38
CA THR A 49 3.70 0.00 -0.75
C THR A 49 2.83 -0.16 -1.99
N MET A 50 2.56 0.94 -2.68
CA MET A 50 1.89 0.96 -3.98
C MET A 50 2.88 1.37 -5.06
N PHE A 51 2.73 0.80 -6.25
CA PHE A 51 3.60 1.10 -7.38
C PHE A 51 2.79 1.51 -8.60
N GLY A 52 3.43 2.29 -9.48
CA GLY A 52 2.86 2.66 -10.78
C GLY A 52 1.63 3.52 -10.67
N GLY A 53 0.61 3.22 -11.48
CA GLY A 53 -0.62 4.00 -11.51
C GLY A 53 -1.36 4.04 -10.19
N LEU A 54 -1.31 2.95 -9.42
CA LEU A 54 -1.94 2.92 -8.10
C LEU A 54 -1.28 3.90 -7.13
N ALA A 55 0.05 4.04 -7.20
CA ALA A 55 0.79 4.99 -6.37
C ALA A 55 0.43 6.45 -6.69
N LEU A 56 0.01 6.72 -7.91
CA LEU A 56 -0.41 8.07 -8.33
C LEU A 56 -1.84 8.38 -7.94
N SER A 57 -2.64 7.39 -7.58
CA SER A 57 -4.00 7.58 -7.12
C SER A 57 -4.00 8.14 -5.70
N ARG A 58 -4.86 9.12 -5.44
CA ARG A 58 -4.93 9.72 -4.11
C ARG A 58 -6.21 9.30 -3.40
N PHE A 59 -6.03 8.94 -2.13
CA PHE A 59 -7.12 8.55 -1.25
C PHE A 59 -7.16 9.53 -0.10
N CYS A 60 -8.36 9.76 0.43
CA CYS A 60 -8.56 10.66 1.56
C CYS A 60 -8.54 9.87 2.86
N GLU A 61 -8.15 10.55 3.94
CA GLU A 61 -8.28 10.00 5.29
C GLU A 61 -9.72 9.53 5.52
N ASP A 62 -9.86 8.37 6.14
CA ASP A 62 -11.14 7.72 6.45
C ASP A 62 -11.88 7.11 5.25
N ASP A 63 -11.33 7.15 4.04
CA ASP A 63 -11.91 6.40 2.93
C ASP A 63 -11.94 4.91 3.25
N VAL A 64 -13.06 4.26 2.94
CA VAL A 64 -13.19 2.81 3.07
C VAL A 64 -12.86 2.18 1.73
N VAL A 65 -11.93 1.23 1.74
CA VAL A 65 -11.37 0.64 0.53
C VAL A 65 -11.33 -0.88 0.64
N VAL A 66 -11.39 -1.54 -0.50
CA VAL A 66 -11.01 -2.95 -0.62
C VAL A 66 -9.56 -3.00 -1.06
N ALA A 67 -8.73 -3.62 -0.24
CA ALA A 67 -7.30 -3.73 -0.51
C ALA A 67 -6.93 -5.17 -0.81
N VAL A 68 -6.13 -5.38 -1.86
CA VAL A 68 -5.52 -6.66 -2.17
C VAL A 68 -4.05 -6.55 -1.78
N LEU A 69 -3.65 -7.31 -0.78
CA LEU A 69 -2.33 -7.21 -0.17
C LEU A 69 -1.51 -8.46 -0.45
N ARG A 70 -0.24 -8.26 -0.72
CA ARG A 70 0.74 -9.32 -0.86
C ARG A 70 1.83 -9.13 0.19
N PHE A 71 2.13 -10.20 0.92
CA PHE A 71 3.12 -10.18 1.99
C PHE A 71 4.36 -10.94 1.55
N SER A 72 5.52 -10.39 1.85
CA SER A 72 6.80 -11.04 1.61
C SER A 72 7.81 -10.70 2.69
N VAL A 73 8.87 -11.48 2.75
CA VAL A 73 9.96 -11.24 3.70
C VAL A 73 11.25 -11.16 2.91
N HIS A 74 12.04 -10.14 3.18
CA HIS A 74 13.36 -9.96 2.57
C HIS A 74 14.42 -10.06 3.63
N GLU A 75 15.53 -10.72 3.31
CA GLU A 75 16.68 -10.80 4.18
C GLU A 75 17.82 -9.98 3.58
N VAL A 76 18.33 -9.03 4.36
CA VAL A 76 19.46 -8.18 3.96
C VAL A 76 20.46 -8.17 5.11
N ASN A 77 21.69 -8.63 4.86
CA ASN A 77 22.77 -8.68 5.85
C ASN A 77 22.34 -9.37 7.16
N GLY A 78 21.59 -10.45 7.06
CA GLY A 78 21.12 -11.21 8.22
C GLY A 78 19.91 -10.61 8.93
N CYS A 79 19.38 -9.48 8.45
CA CYS A 79 18.17 -8.87 9.00
C CYS A 79 16.95 -9.22 8.13
N LEU A 80 15.85 -9.54 8.80
CA LEU A 80 14.59 -9.86 8.12
C LEU A 80 13.69 -8.65 8.12
N TYR A 81 13.13 -8.34 6.94
CA TYR A 81 12.18 -7.23 6.75
C TYR A 81 10.88 -7.74 6.16
N GLN A 82 9.78 -7.40 6.80
CA GLN A 82 8.45 -7.67 6.28
C GLN A 82 8.09 -6.60 5.27
N GLU A 83 7.63 -7.01 4.09
CA GLU A 83 7.12 -6.09 3.08
C GLU A 83 5.67 -6.40 2.78
N VAL A 84 4.84 -5.37 2.72
CA VAL A 84 3.44 -5.47 2.33
C VAL A 84 3.26 -4.62 1.08
N VAL A 85 2.87 -5.26 -0.03
CA VAL A 85 2.60 -4.57 -1.29
C VAL A 85 1.10 -4.59 -1.53
N CYS A 86 0.53 -3.40 -1.79
CA CYS A 86 -0.85 -3.27 -2.19
C CYS A 86 -0.94 -3.44 -3.71
N SER A 87 -1.51 -4.56 -4.14
CA SER A 87 -1.64 -4.87 -5.57
C SER A 87 -2.83 -4.16 -6.19
N ASP A 88 -3.86 -3.90 -5.40
CA ASP A 88 -5.05 -3.18 -5.85
C ASP A 88 -5.72 -2.51 -4.66
N LEU A 89 -6.37 -1.38 -4.93
CA LEU A 89 -7.05 -0.59 -3.89
C LEU A 89 -8.26 0.09 -4.53
N VAL A 90 -9.44 -0.32 -4.11
CA VAL A 90 -10.69 0.19 -4.69
C VAL A 90 -11.50 0.86 -3.60
N LYS A 91 -11.87 2.13 -3.83
CA LYS A 91 -12.69 2.89 -2.90
C LYS A 91 -14.14 2.39 -2.94
N LEU A 92 -14.70 2.11 -1.76
CA LEU A 92 -16.07 1.63 -1.61
C LEU A 92 -17.08 2.76 -1.40
N ASN A 93 -16.69 3.81 -0.68
CA ASN A 93 -17.59 4.94 -0.42
C ASN A 93 -17.40 6.03 -1.47
N ALA A 94 -18.46 6.64 -1.85
CA ALA A 94 -18.42 7.72 -2.84
C ALA A 94 -17.86 9.02 -2.23
#